data_5f08809387b9cd30be657b717cce14fd
#
_entry.id   5f08809387b9cd30be657b717cce14fd
#
_cell.length_a   1.000
_cell.length_b   1.000
_cell.length_c   1.000
_cell.angle_alpha   90.00
_cell.angle_beta   90.00
_cell.angle_gamma   90.00
#
_symmetry.space_group_name_H-M   'P 1'
#
loop_
_entity.id
_entity.type
_entity.pdbx_description
1 polymer ?
#
loop_
_entity_poly.entity_id
_entity_poly.type
_entity_poly.pdbx_seq_one_letter_code
_entity_poly.pdbx_strand_id
1 'polypeptide(L)'
;MPEAFIYDHVRTPRGRGKPDGALHEVTALALATVPLKALKDRNNLPKDSVDDVVLGVVDPVGEAGSDIARFAALKAGLGDAVPGVQISRFCASGLDAVNFAAAQIMSGQHELVIGGGAESMSRVGIGASGGAWPVDPSIAVPAYFMPQGVSADLIATKYGFSRDDVDAYAVQSQQRAGKAWDEGRFNKSVVPVKDINGLTILAKDEHMRPSTTMQSLAQLQPSFTMMAQMGGFDGVAIQSHPEIERVNYVHHAGNSSGIVDGAGAVLLGSKEAGAKYGMKPRAKIRAFANIGSEPAMMLTGPVDVTEKLFARSGMKKSDIDLFELNEAFASVVLRYIQAFDIDNAKINVNGGAIALGHPLGATGAMILGTVLDELERTNKSTALVTLCIGGGMGTATIIERV
;
A
#
# COMPACT_ATOMS: atom_id res chain seq x y z
N MET A 1 6.51 27.67 -4.23
CA MET A 1 5.97 26.93 -3.08
C MET A 1 7.10 26.09 -2.52
N PRO A 2 7.22 25.89 -1.21
CA PRO A 2 8.19 24.98 -0.64
C PRO A 2 8.09 23.58 -1.26
N GLU A 3 9.20 22.87 -1.35
CA GLU A 3 9.24 21.48 -1.83
C GLU A 3 9.28 20.54 -0.65
N ALA A 4 8.65 19.38 -0.77
CA ALA A 4 8.72 18.31 0.22
C ALA A 4 9.71 17.23 -0.25
N PHE A 5 10.75 17.02 0.54
CA PHE A 5 11.80 16.02 0.27
C PHE A 5 11.62 14.78 1.13
N ILE A 6 11.95 13.62 0.58
CA ILE A 6 12.05 12.36 1.28
C ILE A 6 13.51 12.19 1.72
N TYR A 7 13.72 12.06 3.03
CA TYR A 7 15.05 11.87 3.62
C TYR A 7 15.35 10.42 3.93
N ASP A 8 14.37 9.69 4.46
CA ASP A 8 14.52 8.27 4.77
C ASP A 8 13.17 7.57 4.74
N HIS A 9 13.20 6.26 4.63
CA HIS A 9 12.04 5.40 4.80
C HIS A 9 12.44 4.05 5.38
N VAL A 10 11.54 3.45 6.12
CA VAL A 10 11.71 2.10 6.67
C VAL A 10 10.38 1.38 6.72
N ARG A 11 10.43 0.06 6.76
CA ARG A 11 9.28 -0.80 7.01
C ARG A 11 9.65 -1.98 7.91
N THR A 12 8.69 -2.55 8.57
CA THR A 12 8.83 -3.89 9.15
C THR A 12 8.83 -4.95 8.04
N PRO A 13 9.34 -6.17 8.30
CA PRO A 13 8.89 -7.31 7.53
C PRO A 13 7.38 -7.49 7.72
N ARG A 14 6.74 -8.17 6.77
CA ARG A 14 5.30 -8.47 6.82
C ARG A 14 5.10 -9.87 7.41
N GLY A 15 4.36 -9.95 8.52
CA GLY A 15 3.94 -11.21 9.14
C GLY A 15 2.63 -11.72 8.55
N ARG A 16 2.39 -13.03 8.51
CA ARG A 16 1.10 -13.57 8.08
C ARG A 16 -0.03 -13.07 8.99
N GLY A 17 -1.11 -12.58 8.41
CA GLY A 17 -2.28 -12.04 9.12
C GLY A 17 -3.19 -13.12 9.68
N LYS A 18 -2.63 -14.02 10.49
CA LYS A 18 -3.31 -15.15 11.13
C LYS A 18 -2.85 -15.30 12.57
N PRO A 19 -3.62 -16.02 13.42
CA PRO A 19 -3.23 -16.26 14.82
C PRO A 19 -1.89 -17.01 14.98
N ASP A 20 -1.47 -17.77 13.98
CA ASP A 20 -0.17 -18.46 13.93
C ASP A 20 0.92 -17.68 13.17
N GLY A 21 0.63 -16.44 12.75
CA GLY A 21 1.61 -15.54 12.10
C GLY A 21 2.62 -14.99 13.10
N ALA A 22 3.87 -14.80 12.64
CA ALA A 22 4.98 -14.41 13.52
C ALA A 22 4.75 -13.07 14.26
N LEU A 23 3.95 -12.14 13.70
CA LEU A 23 3.67 -10.84 14.32
C LEU A 23 2.38 -10.80 15.15
N HIS A 24 1.64 -11.90 15.27
CA HIS A 24 0.37 -11.91 16.01
C HIS A 24 0.50 -11.46 17.47
N GLU A 25 1.58 -11.79 18.15
CA GLU A 25 1.82 -11.39 19.53
C GLU A 25 2.36 -9.95 19.68
N VAL A 26 2.60 -9.27 18.55
CA VAL A 26 3.03 -7.86 18.54
C VAL A 26 1.81 -6.97 18.44
N THR A 27 1.53 -6.18 19.49
CA THR A 27 0.39 -5.25 19.48
C THR A 27 0.47 -4.25 18.34
N ALA A 28 -0.68 -3.76 17.85
CA ALA A 28 -0.73 -2.75 16.78
C ALA A 28 0.12 -1.52 17.14
N LEU A 29 0.10 -1.07 18.39
CA LEU A 29 0.93 0.03 18.89
C LEU A 29 2.43 -0.29 18.82
N ALA A 30 2.84 -1.47 19.23
CA ALA A 30 4.25 -1.89 19.17
C ALA A 30 4.72 -1.96 17.71
N LEU A 31 3.89 -2.51 16.82
CA LEU A 31 4.16 -2.60 15.40
C LEU A 31 4.34 -1.23 14.75
N ALA A 32 3.42 -0.29 14.99
CA ALA A 32 3.50 1.11 14.52
C ALA A 32 4.73 1.85 15.04
N THR A 33 5.19 1.52 16.25
CA THR A 33 6.37 2.16 16.88
C THR A 33 7.67 1.82 16.18
N VAL A 34 7.81 0.60 15.61
CA VAL A 34 9.07 0.11 15.02
C VAL A 34 9.63 1.06 13.96
N PRO A 35 8.88 1.43 12.89
CA PRO A 35 9.41 2.32 11.86
C PRO A 35 9.67 3.73 12.38
N LEU A 36 8.85 4.27 13.30
CA LEU A 36 9.06 5.60 13.86
C LEU A 36 10.36 5.67 14.66
N LYS A 37 10.59 4.69 15.53
CA LYS A 37 11.83 4.59 16.30
C LYS A 37 13.05 4.42 15.39
N ALA A 38 12.95 3.59 14.37
CA ALA A 38 14.04 3.37 13.43
C ALA A 38 14.40 4.63 12.65
N LEU A 39 13.42 5.42 12.18
CA LEU A 39 13.67 6.70 11.52
C LEU A 39 14.36 7.69 12.45
N LYS A 40 13.88 7.79 13.71
CA LYS A 40 14.50 8.64 14.71
C LYS A 40 15.97 8.27 14.94
N ASP A 41 16.24 7.00 15.20
CA ASP A 41 17.58 6.53 15.57
C ASP A 41 18.57 6.63 14.39
N ARG A 42 18.14 6.27 13.18
CA ARG A 42 18.97 6.32 11.98
C ARG A 42 19.37 7.73 11.54
N ASN A 43 18.48 8.69 11.78
CA ASN A 43 18.70 10.08 11.39
C ASN A 43 19.14 10.95 12.56
N ASN A 44 19.42 10.37 13.73
CA ASN A 44 19.81 11.06 14.96
C ASN A 44 18.87 12.23 15.30
N LEU A 45 17.56 12.05 15.11
CA LEU A 45 16.59 13.10 15.33
C LEU A 45 16.48 13.45 16.83
N PRO A 46 16.65 14.71 17.20
CA PRO A 46 16.43 15.14 18.58
C PRO A 46 14.98 14.92 19.03
N LYS A 47 14.75 14.85 20.32
CA LYS A 47 13.38 14.93 20.86
C LYS A 47 12.71 16.22 20.39
N ASP A 48 11.42 16.13 20.11
CA ASP A 48 10.58 17.26 19.71
C ASP A 48 11.02 17.96 18.40
N SER A 49 11.77 17.24 17.54
CA SER A 49 12.24 17.75 16.24
C SER A 49 11.26 17.51 15.10
N VAL A 50 10.36 16.54 15.26
CA VAL A 50 9.31 16.21 14.29
C VAL A 50 8.07 17.02 14.61
N ASP A 51 7.49 17.68 13.61
CA ASP A 51 6.34 18.57 13.81
C ASP A 51 5.01 17.80 13.87
N ASP A 52 4.90 16.66 13.14
CA ASP A 52 3.71 15.83 13.14
C ASP A 52 4.01 14.38 12.69
N VAL A 53 3.15 13.45 13.10
CA VAL A 53 3.15 12.05 12.68
C VAL A 53 1.79 11.69 12.10
N VAL A 54 1.71 11.44 10.80
CA VAL A 54 0.49 11.04 10.10
C VAL A 54 0.55 9.55 9.81
N LEU A 55 -0.33 8.74 10.42
CA LEU A 55 -0.37 7.29 10.17
C LEU A 55 -1.70 6.83 9.56
N GLY A 56 -1.59 6.04 8.47
CA GLY A 56 -2.69 5.31 7.91
C GLY A 56 -3.02 4.07 8.75
N VAL A 57 -4.30 3.95 9.14
CA VAL A 57 -4.87 2.78 9.83
C VAL A 57 -6.26 2.57 9.29
N VAL A 58 -6.54 1.42 8.70
CA VAL A 58 -7.82 1.17 8.00
C VAL A 58 -8.93 0.83 8.96
N ASP A 59 -8.65 -0.03 9.92
CA ASP A 59 -9.58 -0.41 10.98
C ASP A 59 -9.16 0.16 12.34
N PRO A 60 -9.45 1.46 12.60
CA PRO A 60 -8.98 2.20 13.79
C PRO A 60 -9.84 1.89 15.03
N VAL A 61 -9.95 0.62 15.39
CA VAL A 61 -10.76 0.14 16.52
C VAL A 61 -9.93 -0.72 17.47
N GLY A 62 -10.42 -0.89 18.69
CA GLY A 62 -9.74 -1.65 19.72
C GLY A 62 -8.31 -1.13 19.95
N GLU A 63 -7.32 -1.99 19.92
CA GLU A 63 -5.91 -1.63 20.14
C GLU A 63 -5.29 -0.81 19.00
N ALA A 64 -5.92 -0.75 17.83
CA ALA A 64 -5.50 0.10 16.70
C ALA A 64 -6.21 1.47 16.69
N GLY A 65 -7.12 1.72 17.63
CA GLY A 65 -7.89 2.96 17.75
C GLY A 65 -7.23 4.03 18.60
N SER A 66 -8.03 5.03 18.98
CA SER A 66 -7.65 6.13 19.91
C SER A 66 -6.40 6.89 19.48
N ASP A 67 -6.28 7.21 18.19
CA ASP A 67 -5.13 7.93 17.63
C ASP A 67 -3.79 7.26 17.94
N ILE A 68 -3.64 6.04 17.44
CA ILE A 68 -2.42 5.23 17.62
C ILE A 68 -1.16 5.97 17.12
N ALA A 69 -1.27 6.95 16.22
CA ALA A 69 -0.16 7.74 15.71
C ALA A 69 0.52 8.52 16.82
N ARG A 70 -0.26 9.20 17.66
CA ARG A 70 0.25 9.94 18.81
C ARG A 70 0.95 9.01 19.81
N PHE A 71 0.35 7.88 20.14
CA PHE A 71 0.92 6.97 21.12
C PHE A 71 2.15 6.21 20.59
N ALA A 72 2.20 5.92 19.29
CA ALA A 72 3.38 5.37 18.66
C ALA A 72 4.54 6.38 18.63
N ALA A 73 4.27 7.67 18.39
CA ALA A 73 5.26 8.76 18.48
C ALA A 73 5.86 8.87 19.88
N LEU A 74 5.03 8.84 20.92
CA LEU A 74 5.48 8.84 22.33
C LEU A 74 6.34 7.61 22.63
N LYS A 75 5.86 6.41 22.26
CA LYS A 75 6.57 5.15 22.51
C LYS A 75 7.89 5.06 21.72
N ALA A 76 7.97 5.67 20.54
CA ALA A 76 9.20 5.79 19.76
C ALA A 76 10.20 6.78 20.37
N GLY A 77 9.77 7.57 21.35
CA GLY A 77 10.60 8.59 22.00
C GLY A 77 10.83 9.82 21.11
N LEU A 78 9.90 10.14 20.22
CA LEU A 78 9.98 11.35 19.39
C LEU A 78 9.87 12.63 20.22
N GLY A 79 9.14 12.59 21.32
CA GLY A 79 9.03 13.71 22.27
C GLY A 79 7.57 14.02 22.62
N ASP A 80 7.41 14.82 23.69
CA ASP A 80 6.08 15.15 24.22
C ASP A 80 5.37 16.22 23.38
N ALA A 81 6.12 17.06 22.66
CA ALA A 81 5.59 18.07 21.77
C ALA A 81 5.15 17.54 20.40
N VAL A 82 5.51 16.29 20.04
CA VAL A 82 5.16 15.71 18.73
C VAL A 82 3.73 15.19 18.73
N PRO A 83 2.79 15.82 18.01
CA PRO A 83 1.43 15.33 17.88
C PRO A 83 1.38 14.09 16.97
N GLY A 84 0.18 13.58 16.76
CA GLY A 84 -0.07 12.53 15.78
C GLY A 84 -1.50 12.60 15.30
N VAL A 85 -1.73 12.13 14.11
CA VAL A 85 -3.07 11.95 13.54
C VAL A 85 -3.15 10.64 12.80
N GLN A 86 -4.23 9.91 13.02
CA GLN A 86 -4.50 8.71 12.25
C GLN A 86 -5.58 8.98 11.20
N ILE A 87 -5.37 8.45 10.00
CA ILE A 87 -6.27 8.65 8.86
C ILE A 87 -6.66 7.33 8.23
N SER A 88 -7.81 7.30 7.56
CA SER A 88 -8.23 6.14 6.74
C SER A 88 -8.69 6.61 5.37
N ARG A 89 -8.07 6.06 4.34
CA ARG A 89 -8.55 5.95 2.97
C ARG A 89 -8.35 4.51 2.50
N PHE A 90 -8.83 3.57 3.30
CA PHE A 90 -8.70 2.13 3.04
C PHE A 90 -7.26 1.76 2.60
N CYS A 91 -7.10 0.97 1.54
CA CYS A 91 -5.82 0.47 1.04
C CYS A 91 -4.74 1.53 0.77
N ALA A 92 -5.12 2.79 0.52
CA ALA A 92 -4.19 3.88 0.24
C ALA A 92 -3.82 4.74 1.46
N SER A 93 -4.31 4.42 2.65
CA SER A 93 -4.10 5.24 3.86
C SER A 93 -2.63 5.60 4.09
N GLY A 94 -1.71 4.65 3.88
CA GLY A 94 -0.27 4.89 4.06
C GLY A 94 0.33 5.84 3.01
N LEU A 95 -0.12 5.79 1.76
CA LEU A 95 0.33 6.73 0.73
C LEU A 95 -0.27 8.11 0.95
N ASP A 96 -1.54 8.18 1.34
CA ASP A 96 -2.18 9.45 1.68
C ASP A 96 -1.56 10.09 2.93
N ALA A 97 -1.15 9.31 3.92
CA ALA A 97 -0.40 9.83 5.07
C ALA A 97 0.91 10.50 4.63
N VAL A 98 1.64 9.90 3.68
CA VAL A 98 2.82 10.52 3.06
C VAL A 98 2.44 11.78 2.27
N ASN A 99 1.35 11.76 1.50
CA ASN A 99 0.87 12.91 0.74
C ASN A 99 0.41 14.06 1.64
N PHE A 100 -0.25 13.78 2.77
CA PHE A 100 -0.63 14.80 3.76
C PHE A 100 0.60 15.40 4.43
N ALA A 101 1.57 14.58 4.84
CA ALA A 101 2.85 15.07 5.35
C ALA A 101 3.55 15.99 4.33
N ALA A 102 3.59 15.58 3.06
CA ALA A 102 4.13 16.43 2.00
C ALA A 102 3.35 17.74 1.82
N ALA A 103 2.00 17.68 1.88
CA ALA A 103 1.15 18.87 1.79
C ALA A 103 1.37 19.86 2.94
N GLN A 104 1.54 19.37 4.17
CA GLN A 104 1.87 20.20 5.35
C GLN A 104 3.20 20.93 5.14
N ILE A 105 4.22 20.25 4.60
CA ILE A 105 5.51 20.88 4.28
C ILE A 105 5.36 21.89 3.13
N MET A 106 4.68 21.51 2.04
CA MET A 106 4.48 22.39 0.88
C MET A 106 3.65 23.64 1.18
N SER A 107 2.76 23.57 2.18
CA SER A 107 1.99 24.72 2.65
C SER A 107 2.76 25.64 3.61
N GLY A 108 3.92 25.17 4.11
CA GLY A 108 4.70 25.89 5.14
C GLY A 108 4.14 25.72 6.55
N GLN A 109 3.19 24.80 6.77
CA GLN A 109 2.64 24.50 8.10
C GLN A 109 3.68 23.81 9.00
N HIS A 110 4.46 22.90 8.44
CA HIS A 110 5.47 22.10 9.10
C HIS A 110 6.77 22.02 8.30
N GLU A 111 7.87 21.73 9.00
CA GLU A 111 9.19 21.56 8.37
C GLU A 111 9.66 20.12 8.30
N LEU A 112 9.30 19.27 9.29
CA LEU A 112 9.72 17.87 9.38
C LEU A 112 8.56 17.00 9.86
N VAL A 113 8.09 16.09 9.01
CA VAL A 113 6.91 15.26 9.26
C VAL A 113 7.21 13.80 8.94
N ILE A 114 6.63 12.89 9.69
CA ILE A 114 6.64 11.45 9.36
C ILE A 114 5.27 11.07 8.85
N GLY A 115 5.22 10.58 7.60
CA GLY A 115 4.02 9.97 7.02
C GLY A 115 4.20 8.46 6.90
N GLY A 116 3.18 7.67 7.23
CA GLY A 116 3.31 6.22 7.19
C GLY A 116 2.01 5.49 7.50
N GLY A 117 2.13 4.29 8.05
CA GLY A 117 0.95 3.55 8.50
C GLY A 117 1.29 2.20 9.11
N ALA A 118 0.29 1.61 9.74
CA ALA A 118 0.36 0.29 10.34
C ALA A 118 -0.97 -0.45 10.18
N GLU A 119 -0.89 -1.76 10.03
CA GLU A 119 -2.07 -2.63 10.10
C GLU A 119 -1.68 -3.95 10.75
N SER A 120 -2.42 -4.36 11.76
CA SER A 120 -2.28 -5.67 12.42
C SER A 120 -3.51 -6.51 12.13
N MET A 121 -3.56 -7.06 10.92
CA MET A 121 -4.74 -7.75 10.39
C MET A 121 -4.99 -9.12 11.05
N SER A 122 -3.98 -9.66 11.74
CA SER A 122 -4.12 -10.88 12.54
C SER A 122 -4.86 -10.63 13.86
N ARG A 123 -4.86 -9.38 14.36
CA ARG A 123 -5.45 -8.98 15.65
C ARG A 123 -6.72 -8.14 15.47
N VAL A 124 -6.72 -7.24 14.50
CA VAL A 124 -7.88 -6.41 14.11
C VAL A 124 -8.24 -6.77 12.68
N GLY A 125 -9.30 -7.57 12.51
CA GLY A 125 -9.69 -8.08 11.19
C GLY A 125 -10.22 -6.99 10.27
N ILE A 126 -10.16 -7.23 8.97
CA ILE A 126 -10.71 -6.33 7.94
C ILE A 126 -12.19 -6.10 8.20
N GLY A 127 -12.59 -4.81 8.20
CA GLY A 127 -13.97 -4.39 8.41
C GLY A 127 -14.40 -4.35 9.88
N ALA A 128 -13.46 -4.50 10.82
CA ALA A 128 -13.74 -4.42 12.26
C ALA A 128 -14.31 -3.05 12.67
N SER A 129 -14.01 -1.99 11.94
CA SER A 129 -14.58 -0.65 12.15
C SER A 129 -16.03 -0.52 11.66
N GLY A 130 -16.57 -1.52 10.97
CA GLY A 130 -17.89 -1.46 10.34
C GLY A 130 -17.92 -0.51 9.16
N GLY A 131 -19.07 0.08 8.88
CA GLY A 131 -19.19 1.11 7.85
C GLY A 131 -20.55 1.15 7.17
N ALA A 132 -20.93 2.32 6.71
CA ALA A 132 -22.21 2.55 6.04
C ALA A 132 -22.29 1.84 4.67
N TRP A 133 -21.17 1.80 3.95
CA TRP A 133 -21.14 1.35 2.56
C TRP A 133 -21.76 -0.06 2.33
N PRO A 134 -21.39 -1.11 3.09
CA PRO A 134 -22.00 -2.44 2.93
C PRO A 134 -23.38 -2.60 3.60
N VAL A 135 -23.73 -1.74 4.57
CA VAL A 135 -24.91 -1.96 5.42
C VAL A 135 -26.02 -0.95 5.26
N ASP A 136 -25.77 0.24 4.73
CA ASP A 136 -26.81 1.24 4.45
C ASP A 136 -27.33 1.07 3.04
N PRO A 137 -28.62 0.66 2.84
CA PRO A 137 -29.17 0.46 1.51
C PRO A 137 -29.20 1.72 0.65
N SER A 138 -29.21 2.90 1.27
CA SER A 138 -29.24 4.18 0.55
C SER A 138 -27.94 4.45 -0.23
N ILE A 139 -26.86 3.78 0.13
CA ILE A 139 -25.58 3.83 -0.60
C ILE A 139 -25.21 2.48 -1.22
N ALA A 140 -25.47 1.36 -0.55
CA ALA A 140 -25.11 0.04 -1.07
C ALA A 140 -25.81 -0.28 -2.39
N VAL A 141 -27.09 0.05 -2.51
CA VAL A 141 -27.88 -0.23 -3.72
C VAL A 141 -27.46 0.66 -4.90
N PRO A 142 -27.47 2.01 -4.81
CA PRO A 142 -27.09 2.85 -5.96
C PRO A 142 -25.62 2.75 -6.33
N ALA A 143 -24.74 2.35 -5.40
CA ALA A 143 -23.32 2.11 -5.67
C ALA A 143 -23.02 0.70 -6.17
N TYR A 144 -24.02 -0.15 -6.33
CA TYR A 144 -23.86 -1.56 -6.72
C TYR A 144 -22.81 -2.26 -5.86
N PHE A 145 -22.99 -2.21 -4.54
CA PHE A 145 -22.02 -2.81 -3.60
C PHE A 145 -21.79 -4.28 -3.91
N MET A 146 -20.53 -4.63 -4.05
CA MET A 146 -20.04 -6.01 -4.15
C MET A 146 -18.80 -6.20 -3.29
N PRO A 147 -18.55 -7.42 -2.78
CA PRO A 147 -17.25 -7.75 -2.17
C PRO A 147 -16.10 -7.53 -3.16
N GLN A 148 -14.98 -7.02 -2.67
CA GLN A 148 -13.84 -6.59 -3.47
C GLN A 148 -13.31 -7.67 -4.45
N GLY A 149 -13.33 -8.95 -4.02
CA GLY A 149 -12.92 -10.05 -4.91
C GLY A 149 -13.87 -10.28 -6.09
N VAL A 150 -15.18 -10.03 -5.91
CA VAL A 150 -16.16 -10.08 -7.02
C VAL A 150 -15.89 -8.95 -8.00
N SER A 151 -15.58 -7.74 -7.52
CA SER A 151 -15.16 -6.62 -8.38
C SER A 151 -13.86 -6.93 -9.14
N ALA A 152 -12.90 -7.63 -8.52
CA ALA A 152 -11.69 -8.07 -9.20
C ALA A 152 -11.98 -9.07 -10.33
N ASP A 153 -12.89 -10.02 -10.11
CA ASP A 153 -13.34 -10.97 -11.14
C ASP A 153 -14.17 -10.28 -12.24
N LEU A 154 -14.95 -9.26 -11.88
CA LEU A 154 -15.64 -8.41 -12.85
C LEU A 154 -14.63 -7.64 -13.75
N ILE A 155 -13.55 -7.11 -13.19
CA ILE A 155 -12.45 -6.51 -13.97
C ILE A 155 -11.83 -7.55 -14.92
N ALA A 156 -11.49 -8.73 -14.43
CA ALA A 156 -10.93 -9.79 -15.26
C ALA A 156 -11.87 -10.15 -16.43
N THR A 157 -13.16 -10.26 -16.15
CA THR A 157 -14.20 -10.57 -17.14
C THR A 157 -14.31 -9.46 -18.19
N LYS A 158 -14.47 -8.20 -17.73
CA LYS A 158 -14.72 -7.05 -18.63
C LYS A 158 -13.53 -6.78 -19.55
N TYR A 159 -12.31 -6.94 -19.04
CA TYR A 159 -11.09 -6.64 -19.80
C TYR A 159 -10.44 -7.87 -20.42
N GLY A 160 -11.07 -9.03 -20.32
CA GLY A 160 -10.67 -10.26 -21.05
C GLY A 160 -9.47 -10.98 -20.44
N PHE A 161 -9.21 -10.85 -19.13
CA PHE A 161 -8.12 -11.58 -18.48
C PHE A 161 -8.58 -12.99 -18.08
N SER A 162 -7.87 -13.98 -18.58
CA SER A 162 -8.09 -15.39 -18.26
C SER A 162 -7.50 -15.76 -16.89
N ARG A 163 -7.84 -16.96 -16.42
CA ARG A 163 -7.22 -17.58 -15.26
C ARG A 163 -5.69 -17.68 -15.42
N ASP A 164 -5.23 -18.07 -16.60
CA ASP A 164 -3.80 -18.22 -16.89
C ASP A 164 -3.07 -16.88 -16.85
N ASP A 165 -3.71 -15.78 -17.31
CA ASP A 165 -3.11 -14.44 -17.25
C ASP A 165 -2.88 -13.99 -15.82
N VAL A 166 -3.90 -14.12 -14.95
CA VAL A 166 -3.78 -13.70 -13.54
C VAL A 166 -2.83 -14.60 -12.75
N ASP A 167 -2.78 -15.90 -13.05
CA ASP A 167 -1.84 -16.82 -12.42
C ASP A 167 -0.40 -16.58 -12.89
N ALA A 168 -0.17 -16.31 -14.18
CA ALA A 168 1.15 -15.96 -14.70
C ALA A 168 1.71 -14.70 -14.06
N TYR A 169 0.87 -13.67 -13.87
CA TYR A 169 1.27 -12.48 -13.14
C TYR A 169 1.63 -12.79 -11.68
N ALA A 170 0.85 -13.64 -11.00
CA ALA A 170 1.11 -14.03 -9.62
C ALA A 170 2.45 -14.79 -9.47
N VAL A 171 2.73 -15.72 -10.36
CA VAL A 171 4.03 -16.42 -10.41
C VAL A 171 5.18 -15.42 -10.58
N GLN A 172 5.02 -14.45 -11.49
CA GLN A 172 6.01 -13.40 -11.69
C GLN A 172 6.25 -12.55 -10.43
N SER A 173 5.18 -12.14 -9.73
CA SER A 173 5.29 -11.39 -8.47
C SER A 173 6.10 -12.17 -7.43
N GLN A 174 5.82 -13.47 -7.26
CA GLN A 174 6.54 -14.34 -6.33
C GLN A 174 8.03 -14.49 -6.69
N GLN A 175 8.34 -14.68 -7.96
CA GLN A 175 9.72 -14.81 -8.44
C GLN A 175 10.50 -13.51 -8.26
N ARG A 176 9.89 -12.35 -8.58
CA ARG A 176 10.48 -11.03 -8.38
C ARG A 176 10.77 -10.74 -6.91
N ALA A 177 9.83 -11.05 -6.03
CA ALA A 177 10.00 -10.86 -4.59
C ALA A 177 11.11 -11.76 -4.03
N GLY A 178 11.14 -13.02 -4.43
CA GLY A 178 12.23 -13.95 -4.05
C GLY A 178 13.58 -13.42 -4.48
N LYS A 179 13.73 -13.06 -5.75
CA LYS A 179 14.97 -12.48 -6.29
C LYS A 179 15.37 -11.19 -5.58
N ALA A 180 14.42 -10.30 -5.28
CA ALA A 180 14.71 -9.05 -4.56
C ALA A 180 15.25 -9.30 -3.16
N TRP A 181 14.73 -10.30 -2.45
CA TRP A 181 15.26 -10.73 -1.15
C TRP A 181 16.64 -11.36 -1.25
N ASP A 182 16.85 -12.26 -2.22
CA ASP A 182 18.12 -12.96 -2.40
C ASP A 182 19.25 -12.01 -2.79
N GLU A 183 18.95 -10.96 -3.56
CA GLU A 183 19.88 -9.89 -3.93
C GLU A 183 20.02 -8.79 -2.85
N GLY A 184 19.33 -8.90 -1.72
CA GLY A 184 19.41 -7.93 -0.62
C GLY A 184 18.80 -6.56 -0.90
N ARG A 185 17.88 -6.44 -1.89
CA ARG A 185 17.28 -5.15 -2.30
C ARG A 185 16.47 -4.49 -1.18
N PHE A 186 16.02 -5.25 -0.18
CA PHE A 186 15.27 -4.76 0.97
C PHE A 186 16.12 -4.48 2.22
N ASN A 187 17.44 -4.77 2.19
CA ASN A 187 18.31 -4.67 3.38
C ASN A 187 18.37 -3.24 3.94
N LYS A 188 18.20 -2.22 3.09
CA LYS A 188 18.24 -0.81 3.50
C LYS A 188 16.97 -0.38 4.23
N SER A 189 15.84 -0.93 3.87
CA SER A 189 14.52 -0.47 4.32
C SER A 189 13.87 -1.35 5.39
N VAL A 190 14.16 -2.66 5.42
CA VAL A 190 13.53 -3.57 6.38
C VAL A 190 14.21 -3.48 7.74
N VAL A 191 13.39 -3.19 8.77
CA VAL A 191 13.81 -3.17 10.17
C VAL A 191 13.19 -4.39 10.85
N PRO A 192 14.04 -5.33 11.36
CA PRO A 192 13.53 -6.49 12.08
C PRO A 192 12.67 -6.10 13.28
N VAL A 193 11.55 -6.80 13.45
CA VAL A 193 10.71 -6.67 14.65
C VAL A 193 11.34 -7.51 15.76
N LYS A 194 11.50 -6.90 16.91
CA LYS A 194 12.12 -7.51 18.09
C LYS A 194 11.19 -7.44 19.29
N ASP A 195 11.35 -8.36 20.21
CA ASP A 195 10.70 -8.33 21.51
C ASP A 195 11.34 -7.31 22.47
N ILE A 196 10.81 -7.21 23.67
CA ILE A 196 11.32 -6.31 24.72
C ILE A 196 12.74 -6.64 25.18
N ASN A 197 13.20 -7.89 25.00
CA ASN A 197 14.53 -8.36 25.34
C ASN A 197 15.53 -8.19 24.17
N GLY A 198 15.06 -7.70 23.01
CA GLY A 198 15.86 -7.51 21.81
C GLY A 198 16.00 -8.76 20.93
N LEU A 199 15.28 -9.85 21.23
CA LEU A 199 15.26 -11.05 20.41
C LEU A 199 14.44 -10.79 19.14
N THR A 200 14.93 -11.22 18.00
CA THR A 200 14.24 -11.04 16.72
C THR A 200 13.03 -11.96 16.61
N ILE A 201 11.86 -11.37 16.47
CA ILE A 201 10.59 -12.06 16.20
C ILE A 201 10.48 -12.36 14.70
N LEU A 202 10.70 -11.34 13.85
CA LEU A 202 10.64 -11.48 12.40
C LEU A 202 11.64 -10.53 11.73
N ALA A 203 12.41 -11.05 10.75
CA ALA A 203 13.41 -10.27 9.99
C ALA A 203 13.18 -10.30 8.47
N LYS A 204 12.33 -11.19 7.95
CA LYS A 204 12.04 -11.37 6.53
C LYS A 204 10.53 -11.49 6.32
N ASP A 205 10.03 -11.03 5.17
CA ASP A 205 8.61 -11.16 4.82
C ASP A 205 8.17 -12.63 4.85
N GLU A 206 7.17 -12.95 5.66
CA GLU A 206 6.75 -14.33 5.96
C GLU A 206 5.83 -14.93 4.90
N HIS A 207 5.14 -14.07 4.12
CA HIS A 207 4.10 -14.51 3.19
C HIS A 207 4.64 -15.11 1.89
N MET A 208 5.85 -14.75 1.48
CA MET A 208 6.44 -15.14 0.20
C MET A 208 6.50 -16.64 -0.04
N ARG A 209 6.28 -17.03 -1.29
CA ARG A 209 6.39 -18.40 -1.81
C ARG A 209 7.07 -18.40 -3.17
N PRO A 210 8.39 -18.15 -3.26
CA PRO A 210 9.11 -18.02 -4.54
C PRO A 210 9.07 -19.27 -5.41
N SER A 211 8.79 -20.44 -4.83
CA SER A 211 8.61 -21.71 -5.54
C SER A 211 7.23 -21.88 -6.20
N THR A 212 6.36 -20.89 -6.14
CA THR A 212 5.04 -20.92 -6.80
C THR A 212 5.19 -21.10 -8.30
N THR A 213 4.39 -22.02 -8.87
CA THR A 213 4.34 -22.32 -10.31
C THR A 213 2.91 -22.23 -10.83
N MET A 214 2.74 -22.10 -12.15
CA MET A 214 1.44 -22.19 -12.82
C MET A 214 0.70 -23.47 -12.44
N GLN A 215 1.42 -24.59 -12.40
CA GLN A 215 0.85 -25.89 -12.04
C GLN A 215 0.33 -25.93 -10.61
N SER A 216 1.04 -25.29 -9.65
CA SER A 216 0.58 -25.21 -8.25
C SER A 216 -0.63 -24.31 -8.10
N LEU A 217 -0.71 -23.20 -8.85
CA LEU A 217 -1.85 -22.29 -8.83
C LEU A 217 -3.09 -22.89 -9.47
N ALA A 218 -2.92 -23.66 -10.55
CA ALA A 218 -4.03 -24.35 -11.25
C ALA A 218 -4.86 -25.28 -10.34
N GLN A 219 -4.29 -25.76 -9.21
CA GLN A 219 -4.99 -26.58 -8.24
C GLN A 219 -5.93 -25.76 -7.30
N LEU A 220 -5.80 -24.45 -7.27
CA LEU A 220 -6.59 -23.60 -6.39
C LEU A 220 -7.94 -23.27 -7.03
N GLN A 221 -9.01 -23.41 -6.24
CA GLN A 221 -10.35 -23.02 -6.69
C GLN A 221 -10.54 -21.50 -6.56
N PRO A 222 -11.34 -20.88 -7.44
CA PRO A 222 -11.72 -19.46 -7.30
C PRO A 222 -12.37 -19.21 -5.94
N SER A 223 -11.90 -18.19 -5.22
CA SER A 223 -12.30 -17.94 -3.83
C SER A 223 -13.63 -17.23 -3.68
N PHE A 224 -14.08 -16.52 -4.72
CA PHE A 224 -15.23 -15.61 -4.60
C PHE A 224 -16.52 -16.12 -5.20
N THR A 225 -16.51 -17.25 -5.91
CA THR A 225 -17.67 -17.87 -6.57
C THR A 225 -18.83 -18.10 -5.60
N MET A 226 -18.58 -18.83 -4.50
CA MET A 226 -19.63 -19.17 -3.54
C MET A 226 -20.20 -17.91 -2.87
N MET A 227 -19.35 -16.97 -2.48
CA MET A 227 -19.77 -15.70 -1.89
C MET A 227 -20.66 -14.90 -2.84
N ALA A 228 -20.30 -14.84 -4.11
CA ALA A 228 -21.07 -14.11 -5.11
C ALA A 228 -22.44 -14.76 -5.36
N GLN A 229 -22.48 -16.08 -5.51
CA GLN A 229 -23.73 -16.82 -5.74
C GLN A 229 -24.69 -16.74 -4.55
N MET A 230 -24.19 -16.97 -3.33
CA MET A 230 -25.03 -16.92 -2.11
C MET A 230 -25.49 -15.49 -1.79
N GLY A 231 -24.67 -14.49 -2.07
CA GLY A 231 -24.98 -13.07 -1.82
C GLY A 231 -25.74 -12.37 -2.95
N GLY A 232 -25.98 -13.08 -4.08
CA GLY A 232 -26.65 -12.48 -5.24
C GLY A 232 -25.80 -11.45 -5.99
N PHE A 233 -24.48 -11.41 -5.75
CA PHE A 233 -23.56 -10.42 -6.34
C PHE A 233 -23.33 -10.61 -7.83
N ASP A 234 -23.56 -11.80 -8.37
CA ASP A 234 -23.62 -12.00 -9.84
C ASP A 234 -24.66 -11.10 -10.48
N GLY A 235 -25.88 -11.04 -9.89
CA GLY A 235 -26.94 -10.15 -10.35
C GLY A 235 -26.55 -8.68 -10.24
N VAL A 236 -25.90 -8.29 -9.17
CA VAL A 236 -25.42 -6.90 -8.98
C VAL A 236 -24.35 -6.54 -10.03
N ALA A 237 -23.42 -7.44 -10.33
CA ALA A 237 -22.40 -7.24 -11.34
C ALA A 237 -23.01 -7.05 -12.74
N ILE A 238 -23.97 -7.91 -13.12
CA ILE A 238 -24.65 -7.83 -14.42
C ILE A 238 -25.53 -6.57 -14.51
N GLN A 239 -26.20 -6.17 -13.42
CA GLN A 239 -26.98 -4.94 -13.39
C GLN A 239 -26.10 -3.70 -13.57
N SER A 240 -24.93 -3.67 -12.95
CA SER A 240 -23.97 -2.55 -13.11
C SER A 240 -23.31 -2.54 -14.48
N HIS A 241 -23.15 -3.73 -15.11
CA HIS A 241 -22.48 -3.92 -16.39
C HIS A 241 -23.30 -4.84 -17.31
N PRO A 242 -24.39 -4.32 -17.93
CA PRO A 242 -25.32 -5.14 -18.72
C PRO A 242 -24.70 -5.79 -19.97
N GLU A 243 -23.54 -5.32 -20.39
CA GLU A 243 -22.78 -5.92 -21.49
C GLU A 243 -22.12 -7.26 -21.11
N ILE A 244 -22.11 -7.60 -19.83
CA ILE A 244 -21.51 -8.84 -19.30
C ILE A 244 -22.62 -9.86 -19.06
N GLU A 245 -22.54 -11.00 -19.74
CA GLU A 245 -23.53 -12.10 -19.59
C GLU A 245 -23.34 -12.87 -18.28
N ARG A 246 -22.09 -13.03 -17.84
CA ARG A 246 -21.70 -13.71 -16.61
C ARG A 246 -20.32 -13.28 -16.12
N VAL A 247 -20.09 -13.33 -14.81
CA VAL A 247 -18.77 -13.11 -14.22
C VAL A 247 -17.92 -14.39 -14.31
N ASN A 248 -16.71 -14.28 -14.83
CA ASN A 248 -15.73 -15.37 -14.85
C ASN A 248 -14.86 -15.27 -13.59
N TYR A 249 -14.99 -16.23 -12.69
CA TYR A 249 -14.23 -16.26 -11.45
C TYR A 249 -12.84 -16.85 -11.67
N VAL A 250 -11.82 -16.02 -11.54
CA VAL A 250 -10.42 -16.37 -11.79
C VAL A 250 -9.51 -16.13 -10.57
N HIS A 251 -9.98 -15.34 -9.58
CA HIS A 251 -9.16 -14.99 -8.43
C HIS A 251 -9.28 -16.00 -7.29
N HIS A 252 -8.14 -16.25 -6.67
CA HIS A 252 -7.97 -17.09 -5.49
C HIS A 252 -6.80 -16.59 -4.63
N ALA A 253 -6.55 -17.20 -3.49
CA ALA A 253 -5.51 -16.76 -2.55
C ALA A 253 -4.10 -16.67 -3.15
N GLY A 254 -3.82 -17.38 -4.26
CA GLY A 254 -2.51 -17.38 -4.90
C GLY A 254 -2.26 -16.23 -5.87
N ASN A 255 -3.32 -15.56 -6.36
CA ASN A 255 -3.24 -14.42 -7.30
C ASN A 255 -3.92 -13.15 -6.78
N SER A 256 -4.17 -13.12 -5.47
CA SER A 256 -4.68 -11.99 -4.70
C SER A 256 -3.67 -11.60 -3.61
N SER A 257 -3.74 -10.37 -3.11
CA SER A 257 -2.85 -9.92 -2.03
C SER A 257 -3.01 -10.73 -0.75
N GLY A 258 -1.88 -10.99 -0.08
CA GLY A 258 -1.90 -11.67 1.22
C GLY A 258 -2.38 -10.76 2.34
N ILE A 259 -3.19 -11.32 3.26
CA ILE A 259 -3.53 -10.68 4.53
C ILE A 259 -2.33 -10.81 5.46
N VAL A 260 -1.79 -9.68 5.92
CA VAL A 260 -0.54 -9.64 6.71
C VAL A 260 -0.53 -8.49 7.70
N ASP A 261 0.34 -8.60 8.70
CA ASP A 261 0.65 -7.54 9.64
C ASP A 261 1.89 -6.77 9.17
N GLY A 262 1.92 -5.46 9.34
CA GLY A 262 3.09 -4.66 9.00
C GLY A 262 2.93 -3.17 9.26
N ALA A 263 4.06 -2.47 9.32
CA ALA A 263 4.13 -1.02 9.46
C ALA A 263 5.25 -0.44 8.62
N GLY A 264 5.06 0.78 8.12
CA GLY A 264 6.07 1.50 7.35
C GLY A 264 5.95 3.01 7.56
N ALA A 265 7.06 3.71 7.44
CA ALA A 265 7.09 5.15 7.60
C ALA A 265 8.13 5.80 6.68
N VAL A 266 7.86 7.04 6.30
CA VAL A 266 8.68 7.89 5.45
C VAL A 266 8.93 9.20 6.20
N LEU A 267 10.19 9.62 6.27
CA LEU A 267 10.60 10.91 6.84
C LEU A 267 10.63 11.95 5.73
N LEU A 268 9.75 12.95 5.85
CA LEU A 268 9.67 14.05 4.90
C LEU A 268 10.05 15.37 5.58
N GLY A 269 10.61 16.29 4.80
CA GLY A 269 10.92 17.62 5.33
C GLY A 269 11.18 18.65 4.25
N SER A 270 11.24 19.92 4.67
CA SER A 270 11.72 21.02 3.86
C SER A 270 13.24 20.90 3.61
N LYS A 271 13.77 21.68 2.68
CA LYS A 271 15.21 21.77 2.46
C LYS A 271 15.94 22.29 3.68
N GLU A 272 15.32 23.23 4.38
CA GLU A 272 15.80 23.85 5.61
C GLU A 272 15.90 22.83 6.75
N ALA A 273 14.86 21.99 6.96
CA ALA A 273 14.89 20.90 7.92
C ALA A 273 16.02 19.90 7.61
N GLY A 274 16.21 19.55 6.34
CA GLY A 274 17.31 18.69 5.94
C GLY A 274 18.68 19.27 6.32
N ALA A 275 18.91 20.55 6.04
CA ALA A 275 20.13 21.25 6.40
C ALA A 275 20.33 21.32 7.92
N LYS A 276 19.26 21.65 8.66
CA LYS A 276 19.27 21.76 10.13
C LYS A 276 19.68 20.46 10.84
N TYR A 277 19.23 19.32 10.32
CA TYR A 277 19.50 18.01 10.92
C TYR A 277 20.58 17.20 10.17
N GLY A 278 21.30 17.84 9.22
CA GLY A 278 22.38 17.19 8.48
C GLY A 278 21.95 16.04 7.58
N MET A 279 20.67 16.01 7.17
CA MET A 279 20.11 14.97 6.32
C MET A 279 20.29 15.33 4.83
N LYS A 280 20.53 14.30 4.01
CA LYS A 280 20.60 14.44 2.56
C LYS A 280 19.28 13.98 1.94
N PRO A 281 18.64 14.79 1.08
CA PRO A 281 17.42 14.38 0.41
C PRO A 281 17.72 13.23 -0.56
N ARG A 282 16.82 12.25 -0.62
CA ARG A 282 16.91 11.11 -1.53
C ARG A 282 16.01 11.30 -2.75
N ALA A 283 14.82 11.86 -2.52
CA ALA A 283 13.86 12.22 -3.55
C ALA A 283 13.02 13.41 -3.10
N LYS A 284 12.26 13.96 -4.01
CA LYS A 284 11.18 14.92 -3.70
C LYS A 284 9.83 14.36 -4.15
N ILE A 285 8.77 14.79 -3.48
CA ILE A 285 7.39 14.59 -3.95
C ILE A 285 7.14 15.57 -5.09
N ARG A 286 7.03 15.05 -6.30
CA ARG A 286 6.82 15.87 -7.50
C ARG A 286 5.38 16.31 -7.66
N ALA A 287 4.46 15.37 -7.47
CA ALA A 287 3.02 15.60 -7.52
C ALA A 287 2.27 14.43 -6.88
N PHE A 288 1.05 14.69 -6.43
CA PHE A 288 0.12 13.65 -5.97
C PHE A 288 -1.32 14.03 -6.28
N ALA A 289 -2.19 13.02 -6.37
CA ALA A 289 -3.61 13.20 -6.63
C ALA A 289 -4.43 12.04 -6.06
N ASN A 290 -5.71 12.34 -5.79
CA ASN A 290 -6.73 11.37 -5.42
C ASN A 290 -7.92 11.55 -6.36
N ILE A 291 -8.69 10.48 -6.57
CA ILE A 291 -9.90 10.49 -7.38
C ILE A 291 -10.95 9.53 -6.81
N GLY A 292 -12.21 9.85 -6.98
CA GLY A 292 -13.29 8.88 -6.95
C GLY A 292 -13.45 8.26 -8.34
N SER A 293 -13.74 6.98 -8.42
CA SER A 293 -14.00 6.22 -9.63
C SER A 293 -15.27 5.38 -9.48
N GLU A 294 -15.58 4.54 -10.43
CA GLU A 294 -16.78 3.71 -10.42
C GLU A 294 -16.79 2.73 -9.23
N PRO A 295 -17.82 2.80 -8.34
CA PRO A 295 -17.85 1.96 -7.13
C PRO A 295 -18.00 0.47 -7.40
N ALA A 296 -18.73 0.06 -8.44
CA ALA A 296 -18.95 -1.35 -8.78
C ALA A 296 -17.66 -2.03 -9.24
N MET A 297 -16.92 -1.42 -10.17
CA MET A 297 -15.58 -1.90 -10.58
C MET A 297 -14.55 -1.71 -9.48
N MET A 298 -14.77 -0.75 -8.61
CA MET A 298 -14.02 -0.47 -7.38
C MET A 298 -12.51 -0.26 -7.57
N LEU A 299 -11.83 -1.17 -8.28
CA LEU A 299 -10.37 -1.28 -8.27
C LEU A 299 -9.70 -0.68 -9.52
N THR A 300 -10.44 0.04 -10.38
CA THR A 300 -9.90 0.71 -11.57
C THR A 300 -9.36 2.11 -11.31
N GLY A 301 -9.57 2.66 -10.11
CA GLY A 301 -9.12 4.00 -9.71
C GLY A 301 -7.65 4.34 -9.99
N PRO A 302 -6.68 3.39 -10.01
CA PRO A 302 -5.31 3.66 -10.44
C PRO A 302 -5.18 4.23 -11.85
N VAL A 303 -6.03 3.80 -12.79
CA VAL A 303 -6.04 4.36 -14.17
C VAL A 303 -6.48 5.82 -14.12
N ASP A 304 -7.63 6.08 -13.53
CA ASP A 304 -8.24 7.42 -13.48
C ASP A 304 -7.36 8.43 -12.74
N VAL A 305 -6.76 8.02 -11.62
CA VAL A 305 -5.89 8.91 -10.83
C VAL A 305 -4.57 9.20 -11.53
N THR A 306 -4.03 8.23 -12.29
CA THR A 306 -2.80 8.44 -13.05
C THR A 306 -3.02 9.45 -14.18
N GLU A 307 -4.13 9.37 -14.92
CA GLU A 307 -4.51 10.36 -15.93
C GLU A 307 -4.65 11.75 -15.32
N LYS A 308 -5.38 11.85 -14.20
CA LYS A 308 -5.51 13.10 -13.44
C LYS A 308 -4.16 13.65 -13.00
N LEU A 309 -3.27 12.79 -12.53
CA LEU A 309 -1.95 13.19 -12.05
C LEU A 309 -1.06 13.68 -13.19
N PHE A 310 -1.08 13.02 -14.34
CA PHE A 310 -0.36 13.48 -15.53
C PHE A 310 -0.87 14.83 -16.02
N ALA A 311 -2.19 15.00 -16.12
CA ALA A 311 -2.78 16.28 -16.49
C ALA A 311 -2.40 17.42 -15.52
N ARG A 312 -2.34 17.14 -14.21
CA ARG A 312 -2.00 18.13 -13.18
C ARG A 312 -0.51 18.46 -13.13
N SER A 313 0.36 17.46 -13.31
CA SER A 313 1.82 17.64 -13.22
C SER A 313 2.48 18.08 -14.50
N GLY A 314 1.80 17.97 -15.65
CA GLY A 314 2.35 18.16 -16.98
C GLY A 314 3.28 17.03 -17.44
N MET A 315 3.42 15.97 -16.63
CA MET A 315 4.21 14.78 -16.96
C MET A 315 3.42 13.80 -17.82
N LYS A 316 4.15 12.89 -18.48
CA LYS A 316 3.61 11.85 -19.35
C LYS A 316 4.12 10.48 -18.92
N LYS A 317 3.51 9.40 -19.40
CA LYS A 317 3.98 8.03 -19.18
C LYS A 317 5.47 7.85 -19.50
N SER A 318 5.96 8.50 -20.59
CA SER A 318 7.37 8.43 -21.01
C SER A 318 8.35 9.04 -20.01
N ASP A 319 7.89 9.90 -19.13
CA ASP A 319 8.73 10.60 -18.14
C ASP A 319 8.87 9.76 -16.85
N ILE A 320 8.19 8.62 -16.77
CA ILE A 320 8.21 7.71 -15.62
C ILE A 320 9.10 6.52 -15.91
N ASP A 321 10.15 6.35 -15.12
CA ASP A 321 11.09 5.25 -15.25
C ASP A 321 10.56 3.94 -14.66
N LEU A 322 9.89 4.03 -13.49
CA LEU A 322 9.34 2.89 -12.77
C LEU A 322 7.91 3.17 -12.29
N PHE A 323 7.10 2.13 -12.31
CA PHE A 323 5.74 2.13 -11.76
C PHE A 323 5.67 1.16 -10.58
N GLU A 324 4.98 1.57 -9.52
CA GLU A 324 4.70 0.73 -8.36
C GLU A 324 3.20 0.80 -8.07
N LEU A 325 2.48 -0.25 -8.43
CA LEU A 325 1.05 -0.39 -8.20
C LEU A 325 0.80 -1.49 -7.17
N ASN A 326 0.05 -1.19 -6.12
CA ASN A 326 -0.33 -2.23 -5.16
C ASN A 326 -1.07 -3.38 -5.84
N GLU A 327 -0.58 -4.59 -5.66
CA GLU A 327 -1.13 -5.83 -6.23
C GLU A 327 -2.29 -6.36 -5.36
N ALA A 328 -3.38 -5.60 -5.23
CA ALA A 328 -4.54 -6.10 -4.50
C ALA A 328 -5.06 -7.42 -5.11
N PHE A 329 -5.14 -7.44 -6.44
CA PHE A 329 -5.46 -8.59 -7.29
C PHE A 329 -4.67 -8.49 -8.59
N ALA A 330 -4.36 -9.63 -9.20
CA ALA A 330 -3.59 -9.65 -10.45
C ALA A 330 -4.30 -8.88 -11.59
N SER A 331 -5.63 -8.99 -11.71
CA SER A 331 -6.41 -8.27 -12.74
C SER A 331 -6.30 -6.75 -12.64
N VAL A 332 -6.10 -6.21 -11.46
CA VAL A 332 -5.91 -4.76 -11.24
C VAL A 332 -4.64 -4.27 -11.92
N VAL A 333 -3.54 -5.02 -11.75
CA VAL A 333 -2.25 -4.67 -12.36
C VAL A 333 -2.29 -4.89 -13.87
N LEU A 334 -2.87 -6.00 -14.31
CA LEU A 334 -3.04 -6.29 -15.75
C LEU A 334 -3.87 -5.21 -16.43
N ARG A 335 -4.96 -4.73 -15.81
CA ARG A 335 -5.75 -3.62 -16.34
C ARG A 335 -4.94 -2.33 -16.44
N TYR A 336 -4.13 -2.01 -15.44
CA TYR A 336 -3.27 -0.84 -15.44
C TYR A 336 -2.21 -0.91 -16.55
N ILE A 337 -1.55 -2.06 -16.69
CA ILE A 337 -0.61 -2.33 -17.78
C ILE A 337 -1.29 -2.14 -19.14
N GLN A 338 -2.47 -2.73 -19.33
CA GLN A 338 -3.26 -2.62 -20.56
C GLN A 338 -3.65 -1.18 -20.89
N ALA A 339 -4.11 -0.42 -19.86
CA ALA A 339 -4.59 0.95 -20.05
C ALA A 339 -3.50 1.91 -20.54
N PHE A 340 -2.29 1.75 -20.04
CA PHE A 340 -1.17 2.63 -20.35
C PHE A 340 -0.13 2.00 -21.27
N ASP A 341 -0.32 0.75 -21.72
CA ASP A 341 0.70 0.02 -22.49
C ASP A 341 2.08 0.10 -21.79
N ILE A 342 2.12 -0.30 -20.52
CA ILE A 342 3.34 -0.27 -19.71
C ILE A 342 4.18 -1.50 -19.99
N ASP A 343 5.48 -1.29 -20.23
CA ASP A 343 6.44 -2.39 -20.25
C ASP A 343 6.46 -3.09 -18.87
N ASN A 344 6.12 -4.38 -18.87
CA ASN A 344 6.08 -5.18 -17.65
C ASN A 344 7.42 -5.20 -16.89
N ALA A 345 8.54 -4.91 -17.56
CA ALA A 345 9.85 -4.76 -16.92
C ALA A 345 9.99 -3.47 -16.07
N LYS A 346 9.01 -2.55 -16.14
CA LYS A 346 9.03 -1.27 -15.43
C LYS A 346 8.04 -1.19 -14.26
N ILE A 347 7.19 -2.19 -14.07
CA ILE A 347 6.18 -2.19 -13.02
C ILE A 347 6.41 -3.30 -12.00
N ASN A 348 6.31 -2.98 -10.71
CA ASN A 348 6.43 -3.92 -9.57
C ASN A 348 7.66 -4.83 -9.71
N VAL A 349 8.80 -4.23 -10.03
CA VAL A 349 10.03 -4.96 -10.40
C VAL A 349 10.65 -5.77 -9.27
N ASN A 350 10.23 -5.52 -8.03
CA ASN A 350 10.63 -6.26 -6.83
C ASN A 350 9.52 -7.19 -6.29
N GLY A 351 8.51 -7.50 -7.12
CA GLY A 351 7.29 -8.14 -6.66
C GLY A 351 6.42 -7.18 -5.86
N GLY A 352 5.25 -7.61 -5.47
CA GLY A 352 4.29 -6.76 -4.76
C GLY A 352 3.43 -7.54 -3.75
N ALA A 353 2.22 -7.08 -3.51
CA ALA A 353 1.37 -7.57 -2.43
C ALA A 353 0.89 -9.02 -2.60
N ILE A 354 0.85 -9.55 -3.81
CA ILE A 354 0.55 -10.98 -4.04
C ILE A 354 1.64 -11.84 -3.39
N ALA A 355 2.89 -11.46 -3.51
CA ALA A 355 4.01 -12.19 -2.92
C ALA A 355 4.28 -11.77 -1.48
N LEU A 356 4.34 -10.47 -1.22
CA LEU A 356 4.80 -9.91 0.05
C LEU A 356 3.68 -9.68 1.06
N GLY A 357 2.43 -9.55 0.61
CA GLY A 357 1.27 -9.21 1.43
C GLY A 357 0.94 -7.71 1.45
N HIS A 358 -0.26 -7.41 1.94
CA HIS A 358 -0.88 -6.07 1.92
C HIS A 358 -1.37 -5.66 3.31
N PRO A 359 -0.50 -5.16 4.21
CA PRO A 359 -0.95 -4.54 5.46
C PRO A 359 -1.58 -3.19 5.10
N LEU A 360 -2.91 -3.15 5.05
CA LEU A 360 -3.72 -2.13 4.36
C LEU A 360 -3.23 -0.70 4.60
N GLY A 361 -3.20 -0.27 5.86
CA GLY A 361 -2.82 1.09 6.24
C GLY A 361 -1.34 1.43 6.02
N ALA A 362 -0.46 0.43 5.92
CA ALA A 362 0.98 0.63 5.77
C ALA A 362 1.47 0.56 4.33
N THR A 363 0.76 -0.15 3.45
CA THR A 363 1.26 -0.55 2.12
C THR A 363 1.74 0.63 1.29
N GLY A 364 1.00 1.74 1.27
CA GLY A 364 1.35 2.89 0.45
C GLY A 364 2.73 3.48 0.78
N ALA A 365 3.06 3.61 2.05
CA ALA A 365 4.39 4.05 2.50
C ALA A 365 5.48 3.01 2.18
N MET A 366 5.16 1.72 2.32
CA MET A 366 6.10 0.64 2.03
C MET A 366 6.49 0.58 0.55
N ILE A 367 5.52 0.66 -0.36
CA ILE A 367 5.78 0.57 -1.80
C ILE A 367 6.44 1.82 -2.35
N LEU A 368 6.14 3.00 -1.78
CA LEU A 368 6.84 4.23 -2.12
C LEU A 368 8.33 4.11 -1.75
N GLY A 369 8.65 3.60 -0.57
CA GLY A 369 10.03 3.34 -0.17
C GLY A 369 10.71 2.28 -1.04
N THR A 370 10.00 1.19 -1.38
CA THR A 370 10.52 0.12 -2.25
C THR A 370 10.95 0.67 -3.61
N VAL A 371 10.10 1.47 -4.26
CA VAL A 371 10.45 2.01 -5.58
C VAL A 371 11.54 3.08 -5.50
N LEU A 372 11.62 3.84 -4.40
CA LEU A 372 12.72 4.79 -4.19
C LEU A 372 14.07 4.08 -4.09
N ASP A 373 14.17 3.00 -3.31
CA ASP A 373 15.38 2.18 -3.23
C ASP A 373 15.74 1.60 -4.61
N GLU A 374 14.74 1.23 -5.41
CA GLU A 374 14.96 0.70 -6.76
C GLU A 374 15.42 1.77 -7.76
N LEU A 375 14.91 3.00 -7.67
CA LEU A 375 15.42 4.15 -8.44
C LEU A 375 16.91 4.40 -8.16
N GLU A 376 17.29 4.37 -6.87
CA GLU A 376 18.69 4.52 -6.46
C GLU A 376 19.56 3.36 -6.98
N ARG A 377 19.10 2.11 -6.81
CA ARG A 377 19.84 0.91 -7.24
C ARG A 377 20.08 0.87 -8.73
N THR A 378 19.11 1.32 -9.53
CA THR A 378 19.15 1.26 -11.01
C THR A 378 19.57 2.57 -11.65
N ASN A 379 19.92 3.58 -10.85
CA ASN A 379 20.28 4.92 -11.29
C ASN A 379 19.21 5.57 -12.19
N LYS A 380 17.95 5.37 -11.85
CA LYS A 380 16.78 5.97 -12.49
C LYS A 380 16.29 7.16 -11.67
N SER A 381 15.42 7.98 -12.25
CA SER A 381 15.06 9.29 -11.68
C SER A 381 13.64 9.37 -11.16
N THR A 382 12.67 8.80 -11.88
CA THR A 382 11.24 9.06 -11.62
C THR A 382 10.46 7.78 -11.39
N ALA A 383 9.55 7.82 -10.40
CA ALA A 383 8.60 6.73 -10.20
C ALA A 383 7.20 7.25 -9.92
N LEU A 384 6.20 6.49 -10.36
CA LEU A 384 4.80 6.68 -10.03
C LEU A 384 4.35 5.54 -9.13
N VAL A 385 3.80 5.89 -7.97
CA VAL A 385 3.24 4.97 -6.98
C VAL A 385 1.73 5.14 -6.96
N THR A 386 0.96 4.05 -7.03
CA THR A 386 -0.51 4.14 -7.02
C THR A 386 -1.15 2.92 -6.35
N LEU A 387 -2.36 3.12 -5.81
CA LEU A 387 -3.16 2.08 -5.19
C LEU A 387 -4.63 2.21 -5.63
N CYS A 388 -5.27 1.06 -5.84
CA CYS A 388 -6.72 0.94 -5.85
C CYS A 388 -7.25 0.97 -4.41
N ILE A 389 -8.49 1.40 -4.26
CA ILE A 389 -9.07 1.69 -2.94
C ILE A 389 -10.52 1.20 -2.91
N GLY A 390 -10.92 0.59 -1.82
CA GLY A 390 -12.30 0.23 -1.57
C GLY A 390 -13.26 1.42 -1.78
N GLY A 391 -14.48 1.15 -2.25
CA GLY A 391 -15.47 2.17 -2.55
C GLY A 391 -15.30 2.87 -3.90
N GLY A 392 -14.37 2.42 -4.76
CA GLY A 392 -14.13 3.03 -6.06
C GLY A 392 -13.35 4.34 -5.94
N MET A 393 -12.07 4.25 -5.61
CA MET A 393 -11.15 5.39 -5.51
C MET A 393 -9.75 5.00 -5.98
N GLY A 394 -8.92 6.03 -6.25
CA GLY A 394 -7.49 5.87 -6.53
C GLY A 394 -6.66 6.98 -5.91
N THR A 395 -5.46 6.65 -5.49
CA THR A 395 -4.42 7.58 -5.04
C THR A 395 -3.15 7.33 -5.83
N ALA A 396 -2.46 8.39 -6.24
CA ALA A 396 -1.17 8.30 -6.93
C ALA A 396 -0.22 9.42 -6.51
N THR A 397 1.07 9.09 -6.49
CA THR A 397 2.17 10.00 -6.16
C THR A 397 3.33 9.80 -7.12
N ILE A 398 3.88 10.89 -7.65
CA ILE A 398 5.12 10.86 -8.42
C ILE A 398 6.25 11.36 -7.51
N ILE A 399 7.31 10.58 -7.43
CA ILE A 399 8.58 10.96 -6.79
C ILE A 399 9.67 11.14 -7.82
N GLU A 400 10.56 12.07 -7.55
CA GLU A 400 11.74 12.36 -8.38
C GLU A 400 12.98 12.33 -7.51
N ARG A 401 13.94 11.47 -7.85
CA ARG A 401 15.23 11.35 -7.15
C ARG A 401 16.04 12.66 -7.31
N VAL A 402 16.75 13.08 -6.28
CA VAL A 402 17.59 14.29 -6.26
C VAL A 402 19.06 13.94 -6.06
#